data_9df7ecd063e4f41d3317642b33913202
#
_entry.id   9df7ecd063e4f41d3317642b33913202
#
_cell.length_a   1.000
_cell.length_b   1.000
_cell.length_c   1.000
_cell.angle_alpha   90.00
_cell.angle_beta   90.00
_cell.angle_gamma   90.00
#
_symmetry.space_group_name_H-M   'P 1'
#
loop_
_entity.id
_entity.type
_entity.pdbx_description
1 polymer ?
#
loop_
_entity_poly.entity_id
_entity_poly.type
_entity_poly.pdbx_seq_one_letter_code
_entity_poly.pdbx_strand_id
1 'polypeptide(L)'
;MFRTGIACGALLLAACSGASAETPVERGGYLVNTIMACGNCHSPRDAEGRTIADRAFSGGLTFTTPAFVATAPNITPDVETGIGSWSDAEIKRALVAGIRPDHGRLAGVALAAIMPANFYSALLPDDLDAIVAYLRSIKPLRSEVPDPQYKAPVRRDAYPDAVAGFDRATFTDPVRRGAYLVTIGHCMECHSAWSRGVSDFSNGLGRGGRVFSVPAGAPDGSPASVAANITSDPTAGIGGWSDQEIGRAIAHGIARDGRTLKPPMAYAFYAGLKQTDLADMIAYLRTVPPLQ
;
A
#
# COMPACT_ATOMS: atom_id res chain seq x y z
N MET A 1 10.30 -79.60 7.90
CA MET A 1 9.21 -78.63 7.84
C MET A 1 9.85 -77.24 7.82
N PHE A 2 10.03 -76.65 6.64
CA PHE A 2 10.59 -75.30 6.48
C PHE A 2 9.42 -74.32 6.25
N ARG A 3 9.27 -73.32 7.12
CA ARG A 3 8.33 -72.22 6.93
C ARG A 3 9.06 -71.01 6.32
N THR A 4 8.74 -70.69 5.07
CA THR A 4 9.19 -69.51 4.37
C THR A 4 8.31 -68.34 4.76
N GLY A 5 8.87 -67.32 5.47
CA GLY A 5 8.20 -66.07 5.75
C GLY A 5 8.38 -65.08 4.60
N ILE A 6 7.27 -64.63 4.01
CA ILE A 6 7.23 -63.54 3.04
C ILE A 6 7.17 -62.19 3.77
N ALA A 7 8.24 -61.41 3.66
CA ALA A 7 8.25 -60.03 4.19
C ALA A 7 7.61 -59.10 3.12
N CYS A 8 6.45 -58.56 3.44
CA CYS A 8 5.79 -57.56 2.62
C CYS A 8 6.40 -56.19 2.95
N GLY A 9 7.25 -55.68 2.06
CA GLY A 9 7.81 -54.32 2.17
C GLY A 9 6.76 -53.28 1.74
N ALA A 10 6.26 -52.47 2.65
CA ALA A 10 5.40 -51.35 2.31
C ALA A 10 6.26 -50.19 1.79
N LEU A 11 6.17 -49.88 0.51
CA LEU A 11 6.71 -48.66 -0.08
C LEU A 11 5.84 -47.44 0.37
N LEU A 12 6.37 -46.64 1.27
CA LEU A 12 5.81 -45.33 1.58
C LEU A 12 6.16 -44.37 0.43
N LEU A 13 5.18 -44.10 -0.43
CA LEU A 13 5.23 -43.00 -1.37
C LEU A 13 5.08 -41.67 -0.60
N ALA A 14 6.20 -41.00 -0.36
CA ALA A 14 6.19 -39.62 0.14
C ALA A 14 5.66 -38.71 -0.99
N ALA A 15 4.39 -38.30 -0.88
CA ALA A 15 3.84 -37.26 -1.72
C ALA A 15 4.53 -35.94 -1.37
N CYS A 16 5.52 -35.53 -2.14
CA CYS A 16 6.04 -34.18 -2.12
C CYS A 16 4.92 -33.26 -2.64
N SER A 17 4.16 -32.65 -1.73
CA SER A 17 3.30 -31.51 -2.05
C SER A 17 4.21 -30.35 -2.44
N GLY A 18 4.55 -30.26 -3.73
CA GLY A 18 5.23 -29.11 -4.28
C GLY A 18 4.33 -27.89 -4.08
N ALA A 19 4.74 -26.93 -3.24
CA ALA A 19 4.08 -25.64 -3.20
C ALA A 19 4.11 -25.08 -4.62
N SER A 20 2.94 -24.86 -5.21
CA SER A 20 2.84 -24.19 -6.52
C SER A 20 3.48 -22.81 -6.40
N ALA A 21 4.31 -22.45 -7.40
CA ALA A 21 4.88 -21.11 -7.44
C ALA A 21 3.74 -20.06 -7.49
N GLU A 22 3.88 -18.97 -6.72
CA GLU A 22 2.92 -17.86 -6.71
C GLU A 22 2.76 -17.30 -8.14
N THR A 23 1.54 -17.25 -8.64
CA THR A 23 1.26 -16.70 -9.96
C THR A 23 1.35 -15.16 -9.96
N PRO A 24 1.57 -14.50 -11.12
CA PRO A 24 1.54 -13.05 -11.19
C PRO A 24 0.24 -12.43 -10.65
N VAL A 25 -0.91 -13.04 -10.91
CA VAL A 25 -2.20 -12.55 -10.41
C VAL A 25 -2.30 -12.66 -8.89
N GLU A 26 -1.85 -13.77 -8.30
CA GLU A 26 -1.80 -13.94 -6.84
C GLU A 26 -0.83 -12.94 -6.20
N ARG A 27 0.35 -12.78 -6.79
CA ARG A 27 1.33 -11.78 -6.30
C ARG A 27 0.79 -10.37 -6.39
N GLY A 28 0.22 -9.98 -7.54
CA GLY A 28 -0.41 -8.67 -7.73
C GLY A 28 -1.58 -8.45 -6.78
N GLY A 29 -2.42 -9.46 -6.59
CA GLY A 29 -3.52 -9.43 -5.63
C GLY A 29 -3.04 -9.21 -4.20
N TYR A 30 -1.97 -9.86 -3.78
CA TYR A 30 -1.36 -9.64 -2.48
C TYR A 30 -0.85 -8.21 -2.34
N LEU A 31 -0.08 -7.70 -3.30
CA LEU A 31 0.45 -6.33 -3.26
C LEU A 31 -0.66 -5.29 -3.20
N VAL A 32 -1.65 -5.37 -4.08
CA VAL A 32 -2.75 -4.41 -4.22
C VAL A 32 -3.68 -4.41 -3.01
N ASN A 33 -4.01 -5.59 -2.47
CA ASN A 33 -4.98 -5.71 -1.37
C ASN A 33 -4.35 -5.61 0.03
N THR A 34 -3.02 -5.68 0.14
CA THR A 34 -2.34 -5.62 1.44
C THR A 34 -1.35 -4.48 1.50
N ILE A 35 -0.12 -4.66 1.00
CA ILE A 35 1.00 -3.73 1.19
C ILE A 35 0.69 -2.33 0.65
N MET A 36 0.20 -2.24 -0.59
CA MET A 36 -0.14 -0.96 -1.23
C MET A 36 -1.53 -0.45 -0.82
N ALA A 37 -2.39 -1.33 -0.31
CA ALA A 37 -3.74 -1.01 0.18
C ALA A 37 -4.55 -0.12 -0.80
N CYS A 38 -4.47 -0.39 -2.10
CA CYS A 38 -5.08 0.45 -3.16
C CYS A 38 -6.58 0.67 -2.93
N GLY A 39 -7.28 -0.38 -2.45
CA GLY A 39 -8.70 -0.31 -2.10
C GLY A 39 -9.01 0.68 -0.98
N ASN A 40 -8.04 1.08 -0.15
CA ASN A 40 -8.28 2.06 0.91
C ASN A 40 -8.70 3.43 0.35
N CYS A 41 -8.15 3.81 -0.81
CA CYS A 41 -8.52 5.04 -1.52
C CYS A 41 -9.50 4.79 -2.66
N HIS A 42 -9.32 3.70 -3.41
CA HIS A 42 -10.04 3.42 -4.67
C HIS A 42 -11.34 2.63 -4.51
N SER A 43 -11.81 2.37 -3.29
CA SER A 43 -13.12 1.74 -3.05
C SER A 43 -14.07 2.71 -2.36
N PRO A 44 -15.37 2.72 -2.75
CA PRO A 44 -16.36 3.51 -2.05
C PRO A 44 -16.59 2.98 -0.63
N ARG A 45 -17.12 3.83 0.23
CA ARG A 45 -17.37 3.51 1.64
C ARG A 45 -18.86 3.62 1.97
N ASP A 46 -19.31 2.79 2.90
CA ASP A 46 -20.63 2.89 3.51
C ASP A 46 -20.68 4.05 4.55
N ALA A 47 -21.85 4.22 5.17
CA ALA A 47 -22.06 5.26 6.18
C ALA A 47 -21.19 5.08 7.44
N GLU A 48 -20.74 3.87 7.71
CA GLU A 48 -19.84 3.53 8.82
C GLU A 48 -18.37 3.65 8.45
N GLY A 49 -18.06 4.08 7.19
CA GLY A 49 -16.69 4.28 6.69
C GLY A 49 -15.97 2.98 6.26
N ARG A 50 -16.68 1.84 6.17
CA ARG A 50 -16.13 0.57 5.69
C ARG A 50 -16.18 0.52 4.16
N THR A 51 -15.18 -0.10 3.55
CA THR A 51 -15.18 -0.31 2.10
C THR A 51 -16.31 -1.24 1.67
N ILE A 52 -17.02 -0.88 0.60
CA ILE A 52 -18.11 -1.67 0.02
C ILE A 52 -17.48 -2.76 -0.87
N ALA A 53 -17.48 -4.01 -0.41
CA ALA A 53 -16.73 -5.10 -1.00
C ALA A 53 -17.09 -5.42 -2.46
N ASP A 54 -18.37 -5.40 -2.81
CA ASP A 54 -18.87 -5.66 -4.17
C ASP A 54 -18.59 -4.50 -5.15
N ARG A 55 -18.13 -3.37 -4.62
CA ARG A 55 -17.70 -2.18 -5.35
C ARG A 55 -16.22 -1.86 -5.20
N ALA A 56 -15.43 -2.84 -4.78
CA ALA A 56 -14.00 -2.66 -4.61
C ALA A 56 -13.35 -2.11 -5.89
N PHE A 57 -12.45 -1.14 -5.72
CA PHE A 57 -11.69 -0.47 -6.79
C PHE A 57 -12.51 0.37 -7.78
N SER A 58 -13.81 0.55 -7.58
CA SER A 58 -14.66 1.30 -8.52
C SER A 58 -14.61 2.82 -8.34
N GLY A 59 -13.63 3.35 -7.63
CA GLY A 59 -13.52 4.75 -7.23
C GLY A 59 -13.94 4.96 -5.77
N GLY A 60 -13.41 5.97 -5.14
CA GLY A 60 -13.55 6.06 -3.69
C GLY A 60 -13.40 7.44 -3.08
N LEU A 61 -12.38 7.64 -2.26
CA LEU A 61 -12.23 8.81 -1.42
C LEU A 61 -11.97 10.09 -2.22
N THR A 62 -12.61 11.18 -1.80
CA THR A 62 -12.31 12.53 -2.28
C THR A 62 -11.34 13.23 -1.32
N PHE A 63 -10.27 13.73 -1.88
CA PHE A 63 -9.24 14.50 -1.18
C PHE A 63 -9.38 15.96 -1.52
N THR A 64 -9.58 16.80 -0.51
CA THR A 64 -9.65 18.26 -0.65
C THR A 64 -8.45 18.88 0.06
N THR A 65 -7.65 19.59 -0.73
CA THR A 65 -6.48 20.32 -0.26
C THR A 65 -6.47 21.75 -0.81
N PRO A 66 -5.62 22.65 -0.34
CA PRO A 66 -5.45 23.94 -0.99
C PRO A 66 -5.01 23.86 -2.46
N ALA A 67 -4.28 22.78 -2.84
CA ALA A 67 -3.72 22.61 -4.17
C ALA A 67 -4.66 21.89 -5.15
N PHE A 68 -5.56 21.03 -4.66
CA PHE A 68 -6.46 20.25 -5.52
C PHE A 68 -7.69 19.72 -4.78
N VAL A 69 -8.72 19.41 -5.58
CA VAL A 69 -9.81 18.49 -5.18
C VAL A 69 -9.76 17.31 -6.16
N ALA A 70 -9.61 16.10 -5.66
CA ALA A 70 -9.53 14.91 -6.51
C ALA A 70 -10.17 13.70 -5.81
N THR A 71 -11.00 12.98 -6.57
CA THR A 71 -11.56 11.70 -6.15
C THR A 71 -10.69 10.57 -6.70
N ALA A 72 -10.37 9.58 -5.87
CA ALA A 72 -9.66 8.38 -6.30
C ALA A 72 -10.46 7.69 -7.40
N PRO A 73 -9.91 7.52 -8.63
CA PRO A 73 -10.68 7.06 -9.77
C PRO A 73 -10.99 5.55 -9.70
N ASN A 74 -11.90 5.14 -10.58
CA ASN A 74 -12.14 3.74 -10.89
C ASN A 74 -10.88 3.11 -11.50
N ILE A 75 -10.34 2.07 -10.88
CA ILE A 75 -9.19 1.31 -11.36
C ILE A 75 -9.55 -0.14 -11.73
N THR A 76 -10.86 -0.44 -11.86
CA THR A 76 -11.31 -1.71 -12.46
C THR A 76 -11.08 -1.70 -13.98
N PRO A 77 -11.04 -2.87 -14.64
CA PRO A 77 -10.88 -2.94 -16.10
C PRO A 77 -12.16 -2.58 -16.88
N ASP A 78 -12.98 -1.67 -16.34
CA ASP A 78 -14.09 -1.07 -17.09
C ASP A 78 -13.54 -0.15 -18.18
N VAL A 79 -14.04 -0.31 -19.41
CA VAL A 79 -13.50 0.36 -20.60
C VAL A 79 -13.87 1.85 -20.64
N GLU A 80 -15.03 2.22 -20.08
CA GLU A 80 -15.55 3.59 -20.16
C GLU A 80 -15.12 4.46 -18.98
N THR A 81 -15.14 3.91 -17.78
CA THR A 81 -14.93 4.68 -16.54
C THR A 81 -13.69 4.27 -15.75
N GLY A 82 -13.08 3.13 -16.09
CA GLY A 82 -11.91 2.57 -15.43
C GLY A 82 -10.64 2.61 -16.28
N ILE A 83 -9.80 1.60 -16.09
CA ILE A 83 -8.52 1.45 -16.80
C ILE A 83 -8.60 0.45 -17.98
N GLY A 84 -9.79 -0.01 -18.35
CA GLY A 84 -9.97 -1.06 -19.36
C GLY A 84 -9.47 -0.70 -20.74
N SER A 85 -9.56 0.60 -21.14
CA SER A 85 -9.05 1.09 -22.41
C SER A 85 -7.54 1.40 -22.42
N TRP A 86 -6.87 1.36 -21.26
CA TRP A 86 -5.44 1.66 -21.15
C TRP A 86 -4.61 0.43 -21.52
N SER A 87 -3.48 0.60 -22.17
CA SER A 87 -2.48 -0.46 -22.32
C SER A 87 -1.78 -0.75 -21.00
N ASP A 88 -1.13 -1.91 -20.89
CA ASP A 88 -0.35 -2.25 -19.68
C ASP A 88 0.79 -1.25 -19.43
N ALA A 89 1.43 -0.76 -20.49
CA ALA A 89 2.46 0.26 -20.38
C ALA A 89 1.91 1.58 -19.81
N GLU A 90 0.70 1.97 -20.17
CA GLU A 90 0.04 3.16 -19.64
C GLU A 90 -0.36 3.01 -18.19
N ILE A 91 -0.87 1.84 -17.79
CA ILE A 91 -1.15 1.56 -16.38
C ILE A 91 0.13 1.64 -15.56
N LYS A 92 1.23 1.02 -16.03
CA LYS A 92 2.54 1.10 -15.37
C LYS A 92 3.03 2.54 -15.26
N ARG A 93 2.96 3.31 -16.36
CA ARG A 93 3.33 4.74 -16.36
C ARG A 93 2.51 5.55 -15.36
N ALA A 94 1.22 5.29 -15.27
CA ALA A 94 0.36 5.96 -14.30
C ALA A 94 0.76 5.63 -12.86
N LEU A 95 1.13 4.39 -12.58
CA LEU A 95 1.61 3.97 -11.25
C LEU A 95 2.95 4.62 -10.89
N VAL A 96 3.97 4.52 -11.76
CA VAL A 96 5.35 4.90 -11.41
C VAL A 96 5.70 6.35 -11.71
N ALA A 97 5.01 7.00 -12.66
CA ALA A 97 5.24 8.39 -13.04
C ALA A 97 4.08 9.33 -12.65
N GLY A 98 2.93 8.79 -12.29
CA GLY A 98 1.75 9.59 -11.96
C GLY A 98 1.17 10.35 -13.17
N ILE A 99 1.28 9.78 -14.38
CA ILE A 99 0.84 10.40 -15.63
C ILE A 99 -0.21 9.51 -16.29
N ARG A 100 -1.37 10.08 -16.60
CA ARG A 100 -2.43 9.39 -17.36
C ARG A 100 -2.00 9.17 -18.81
N PRO A 101 -2.69 8.26 -19.55
CA PRO A 101 -2.55 8.16 -21.01
C PRO A 101 -2.72 9.51 -21.71
N ASP A 102 -2.20 9.61 -22.91
CA ASP A 102 -2.34 10.78 -23.81
C ASP A 102 -3.64 10.78 -24.64
N HIS A 103 -4.56 9.89 -24.28
CA HIS A 103 -5.90 9.76 -24.87
C HIS A 103 -6.98 9.71 -23.79
N GLY A 104 -8.24 9.76 -24.20
CA GLY A 104 -9.39 9.78 -23.32
C GLY A 104 -9.68 11.14 -22.70
N ARG A 105 -10.67 11.19 -21.80
CA ARG A 105 -11.21 12.44 -21.24
C ARG A 105 -10.17 13.28 -20.46
N LEU A 106 -9.21 12.66 -19.84
CA LEU A 106 -8.17 13.32 -19.03
C LEU A 106 -6.76 13.09 -19.62
N ALA A 107 -6.66 13.13 -20.96
CA ALA A 107 -5.42 12.87 -21.69
C ALA A 107 -4.24 13.69 -21.16
N GLY A 108 -3.15 13.01 -20.77
CA GLY A 108 -1.91 13.61 -20.28
C GLY A 108 -2.00 14.32 -18.93
N VAL A 109 -3.19 14.40 -18.31
CA VAL A 109 -3.36 15.06 -17.02
C VAL A 109 -2.66 14.25 -15.92
N ALA A 110 -1.77 14.88 -15.17
CA ALA A 110 -1.09 14.25 -14.04
C ALA A 110 -2.09 13.74 -12.98
N LEU A 111 -1.78 12.64 -12.34
CA LEU A 111 -2.52 12.18 -11.17
C LEU A 111 -2.29 13.15 -10.00
N ALA A 112 -3.27 13.28 -9.10
CA ALA A 112 -3.10 14.11 -7.90
C ALA A 112 -1.92 13.62 -7.05
N ALA A 113 -1.26 14.55 -6.36
CA ALA A 113 -0.05 14.24 -5.58
C ALA A 113 -0.26 13.18 -4.48
N ILE A 114 -1.50 13.04 -4.02
CA ILE A 114 -1.88 12.00 -3.04
C ILE A 114 -1.74 10.56 -3.60
N MET A 115 -1.75 10.39 -4.94
CA MET A 115 -1.37 9.10 -5.54
C MET A 115 0.14 8.95 -5.48
N PRO A 116 0.69 7.98 -4.72
CA PRO A 116 2.10 7.97 -4.30
C PRO A 116 3.05 7.44 -5.38
N ALA A 117 2.98 7.99 -6.59
CA ALA A 117 3.79 7.55 -7.73
C ALA A 117 5.31 7.68 -7.48
N ASN A 118 5.73 8.64 -6.66
CA ASN A 118 7.11 8.82 -6.24
C ASN A 118 7.64 7.67 -5.35
N PHE A 119 6.77 6.92 -4.70
CA PHE A 119 7.10 5.69 -3.99
C PHE A 119 7.02 4.48 -4.92
N TYR A 120 6.01 4.44 -5.77
CA TYR A 120 5.79 3.35 -6.72
C TYR A 120 6.82 3.29 -7.85
N SER A 121 7.60 4.37 -8.06
CA SER A 121 8.77 4.35 -8.94
C SER A 121 9.83 3.33 -8.50
N ALA A 122 9.78 2.87 -7.26
CA ALA A 122 10.63 1.81 -6.70
C ALA A 122 10.15 0.38 -7.03
N LEU A 123 8.94 0.22 -7.57
CA LEU A 123 8.40 -1.11 -7.87
C LEU A 123 9.33 -1.89 -8.78
N LEU A 124 9.66 -3.10 -8.37
CA LEU A 124 10.40 -4.03 -9.21
C LEU A 124 9.57 -4.39 -10.45
N PRO A 125 10.19 -4.61 -11.62
CA PRO A 125 9.47 -4.85 -12.86
C PRO A 125 8.45 -5.99 -12.79
N ASP A 126 8.81 -7.12 -12.17
CA ASP A 126 7.94 -8.28 -12.00
C ASP A 126 6.77 -8.03 -11.01
N ASP A 127 6.98 -7.24 -9.96
CA ASP A 127 5.89 -6.82 -9.06
C ASP A 127 4.94 -5.83 -9.77
N LEU A 128 5.47 -4.95 -10.60
CA LEU A 128 4.67 -4.03 -11.42
C LEU A 128 3.85 -4.78 -12.47
N ASP A 129 4.43 -5.81 -13.12
CA ASP A 129 3.71 -6.71 -14.03
C ASP A 129 2.60 -7.48 -13.30
N ALA A 130 2.88 -7.98 -12.12
CA ALA A 130 1.93 -8.69 -11.28
C ALA A 130 0.74 -7.80 -10.87
N ILE A 131 0.98 -6.54 -10.49
CA ILE A 131 -0.06 -5.57 -10.17
C ILE A 131 -0.98 -5.35 -11.38
N VAL A 132 -0.41 -5.15 -12.57
CA VAL A 132 -1.20 -4.97 -13.80
C VAL A 132 -2.02 -6.22 -14.10
N ALA A 133 -1.42 -7.41 -14.01
CA ALA A 133 -2.11 -8.68 -14.22
C ALA A 133 -3.31 -8.84 -13.27
N TYR A 134 -3.14 -8.49 -12.00
CA TYR A 134 -4.25 -8.52 -11.04
C TYR A 134 -5.34 -7.51 -11.38
N LEU A 135 -5.00 -6.24 -11.65
CA LEU A 135 -5.98 -5.22 -11.99
C LEU A 135 -6.77 -5.55 -13.27
N ARG A 136 -6.15 -6.29 -14.21
CA ARG A 136 -6.83 -6.82 -15.39
C ARG A 136 -7.78 -7.98 -15.08
N SER A 137 -7.52 -8.72 -14.02
CA SER A 137 -8.28 -9.93 -13.66
C SER A 137 -9.52 -9.65 -12.81
N ILE A 138 -9.63 -8.49 -12.18
CA ILE A 138 -10.77 -8.15 -11.33
C ILE A 138 -12.01 -7.80 -12.16
N LYS A 139 -13.19 -7.88 -11.53
CA LYS A 139 -14.46 -7.59 -12.20
C LYS A 139 -14.54 -6.14 -12.67
N PRO A 140 -14.83 -5.86 -13.95
CA PRO A 140 -15.08 -4.51 -14.40
C PRO A 140 -16.37 -3.96 -13.77
N LEU A 141 -16.30 -2.73 -13.27
CA LEU A 141 -17.44 -2.05 -12.65
C LEU A 141 -17.55 -0.66 -13.27
N ARG A 142 -18.68 -0.36 -13.91
CA ARG A 142 -18.94 1.00 -14.37
C ARG A 142 -19.18 1.92 -13.18
N SER A 143 -18.34 2.94 -13.03
CA SER A 143 -18.46 3.92 -11.94
C SER A 143 -17.76 5.21 -12.33
N GLU A 144 -18.53 6.26 -12.52
CA GLU A 144 -18.01 7.59 -12.81
C GLU A 144 -17.61 8.30 -11.52
N VAL A 145 -16.50 9.02 -11.58
CA VAL A 145 -16.06 9.91 -10.50
C VAL A 145 -15.86 11.32 -11.07
N PRO A 146 -15.97 12.37 -10.24
CA PRO A 146 -15.71 13.73 -10.65
C PRO A 146 -14.29 13.92 -11.18
N ASP A 147 -14.13 14.80 -12.18
CA ASP A 147 -12.81 15.19 -12.66
C ASP A 147 -12.02 15.92 -11.58
N PRO A 148 -10.70 15.69 -11.52
CA PRO A 148 -9.86 16.40 -10.59
C PRO A 148 -9.79 17.89 -10.93
N GLN A 149 -9.83 18.71 -9.87
CA GLN A 149 -9.68 20.17 -9.97
C GLN A 149 -8.33 20.54 -9.38
N TYR A 150 -7.39 20.98 -10.21
CA TYR A 150 -6.07 21.44 -9.78
C TYR A 150 -6.05 22.97 -9.65
N LYS A 151 -5.65 23.47 -8.49
CA LYS A 151 -5.47 24.90 -8.18
C LYS A 151 -4.00 25.30 -8.23
N ALA A 152 -3.10 24.32 -8.28
CA ALA A 152 -1.66 24.48 -8.39
C ALA A 152 -1.06 23.32 -9.20
N PRO A 153 0.14 23.47 -9.79
CA PRO A 153 0.86 22.37 -10.43
C PRO A 153 1.07 21.20 -9.46
N VAL A 154 0.92 19.97 -9.98
CA VAL A 154 1.17 18.77 -9.17
C VAL A 154 2.67 18.68 -8.86
N ARG A 155 2.98 18.61 -7.58
CA ARG A 155 4.35 18.44 -7.06
C ARG A 155 4.44 17.13 -6.29
N ARG A 156 5.54 16.43 -6.45
CA ARG A 156 5.91 15.23 -5.67
C ARG A 156 7.37 15.33 -5.31
N ASP A 157 7.69 15.20 -4.04
CA ASP A 157 9.08 15.11 -3.62
C ASP A 157 9.58 13.69 -3.87
N ALA A 158 10.82 13.59 -4.34
CA ALA A 158 11.46 12.31 -4.54
C ALA A 158 11.68 11.62 -3.18
N TYR A 159 11.24 10.38 -3.05
CA TYR A 159 11.53 9.58 -1.88
C TYR A 159 12.92 8.93 -2.03
N PRO A 160 13.86 9.12 -1.08
CA PRO A 160 15.26 8.72 -1.25
C PRO A 160 15.45 7.24 -1.60
N ASP A 161 14.76 6.33 -0.89
CA ASP A 161 14.89 4.89 -1.16
C ASP A 161 14.31 4.51 -2.52
N ALA A 162 13.25 5.21 -2.99
CA ALA A 162 12.70 4.98 -4.31
C ALA A 162 13.64 5.46 -5.43
N VAL A 163 14.37 6.55 -5.19
CA VAL A 163 15.40 7.05 -6.12
C VAL A 163 16.61 6.12 -6.16
N ALA A 164 17.02 5.59 -5.01
CA ALA A 164 18.13 4.62 -4.93
C ALA A 164 17.78 3.28 -5.62
N GLY A 165 16.47 2.93 -5.64
CA GLY A 165 15.97 1.69 -6.20
C GLY A 165 16.28 0.46 -5.35
N PHE A 166 15.75 -0.67 -5.78
CA PHE A 166 15.90 -1.95 -5.08
C PHE A 166 16.36 -3.05 -6.05
N ASP A 167 17.11 -4.00 -5.51
CA ASP A 167 17.52 -5.22 -6.20
C ASP A 167 16.99 -6.42 -5.41
N ARG A 168 16.16 -7.26 -6.06
CA ARG A 168 15.60 -8.47 -5.46
C ARG A 168 16.66 -9.43 -4.92
N ALA A 169 17.86 -9.45 -5.52
CA ALA A 169 18.97 -10.28 -5.05
C ALA A 169 19.41 -9.92 -3.61
N THR A 170 19.14 -8.70 -3.16
CA THR A 170 19.46 -8.24 -1.79
C THR A 170 18.38 -8.58 -0.76
N PHE A 171 17.25 -9.17 -1.15
CA PHE A 171 16.10 -9.44 -0.26
C PHE A 171 16.29 -10.65 0.66
N THR A 172 17.45 -11.27 0.66
CA THR A 172 17.91 -12.18 1.71
C THR A 172 18.17 -11.43 3.02
N ASP A 173 18.43 -10.12 2.96
CA ASP A 173 18.51 -9.24 4.12
C ASP A 173 17.10 -8.72 4.46
N PRO A 174 16.56 -9.04 5.67
CA PRO A 174 15.25 -8.59 6.12
C PRO A 174 15.09 -7.06 6.09
N VAL A 175 16.14 -6.32 6.44
CA VAL A 175 16.10 -4.84 6.44
C VAL A 175 15.94 -4.30 5.01
N ARG A 176 16.69 -4.84 4.05
CA ARG A 176 16.58 -4.43 2.63
C ARG A 176 15.20 -4.77 2.06
N ARG A 177 14.70 -5.97 2.35
CA ARG A 177 13.36 -6.37 1.92
C ARG A 177 12.29 -5.55 2.62
N GLY A 178 12.43 -5.29 3.91
CA GLY A 178 11.55 -4.41 4.69
C GLY A 178 11.52 -2.98 4.16
N ALA A 179 12.68 -2.43 3.77
CA ALA A 179 12.77 -1.11 3.14
C ALA A 179 11.95 -1.05 1.85
N TYR A 180 12.05 -2.07 1.00
CA TYR A 180 11.22 -2.17 -0.21
C TYR A 180 9.73 -2.18 0.11
N LEU A 181 9.29 -3.03 1.05
CA LEU A 181 7.89 -3.16 1.43
C LEU A 181 7.32 -1.87 2.05
N VAL A 182 8.08 -1.21 2.92
CA VAL A 182 7.71 0.09 3.51
C VAL A 182 7.65 1.18 2.45
N THR A 183 8.54 1.13 1.44
CA THR A 183 8.54 2.07 0.32
C THR A 183 7.30 1.90 -0.53
N ILE A 184 7.03 0.71 -1.06
CA ILE A 184 5.84 0.48 -1.89
C ILE A 184 4.53 0.54 -1.09
N GLY A 185 4.58 0.33 0.23
CA GLY A 185 3.48 0.60 1.16
C GLY A 185 3.30 2.09 1.46
N HIS A 186 4.15 2.95 0.92
CA HIS A 186 4.22 4.42 1.05
C HIS A 186 4.03 4.94 2.49
N CYS A 187 4.49 4.17 3.48
CA CYS A 187 4.30 4.50 4.90
C CYS A 187 4.85 5.89 5.24
N MET A 188 6.03 6.22 4.69
CA MET A 188 6.72 7.48 4.93
C MET A 188 6.02 8.70 4.31
N GLU A 189 5.08 8.51 3.37
CA GLU A 189 4.26 9.61 2.85
C GLU A 189 3.42 10.27 3.94
N CYS A 190 2.82 9.44 4.81
CA CYS A 190 1.99 9.93 5.90
C CYS A 190 2.80 10.16 7.18
N HIS A 191 3.77 9.30 7.43
CA HIS A 191 4.53 9.27 8.69
C HIS A 191 5.80 10.11 8.71
N SER A 192 6.15 10.83 7.62
CA SER A 192 7.20 11.85 7.68
C SER A 192 6.63 13.20 8.09
N ALA A 193 7.49 14.08 8.59
CA ALA A 193 7.09 15.44 8.94
C ALA A 193 6.49 16.15 7.72
N TRP A 194 5.43 16.93 7.96
CA TRP A 194 4.69 17.61 6.91
C TRP A 194 4.98 19.11 6.93
N SER A 195 5.51 19.63 5.84
CA SER A 195 5.84 21.04 5.72
C SER A 195 5.49 21.57 4.33
N ARG A 196 4.86 22.73 4.27
CA ARG A 196 4.53 23.45 3.03
C ARG A 196 3.84 22.59 1.96
N GLY A 197 2.99 21.64 2.38
CA GLY A 197 2.18 20.81 1.50
C GLY A 197 2.85 19.53 1.02
N VAL A 198 4.04 19.20 1.52
CA VAL A 198 4.82 17.99 1.15
C VAL A 198 5.42 17.32 2.38
N SER A 199 5.81 16.05 2.25
CA SER A 199 6.53 15.32 3.28
C SER A 199 8.02 15.68 3.26
N ASP A 200 8.59 15.99 4.43
CA ASP A 200 10.03 16.24 4.59
C ASP A 200 10.77 14.92 4.83
N PHE A 201 11.30 14.34 3.78
CA PHE A 201 12.06 13.10 3.85
C PHE A 201 13.52 13.31 4.29
N SER A 202 14.04 14.55 4.24
CA SER A 202 15.43 14.85 4.55
C SER A 202 15.66 15.03 6.06
N ASN A 203 14.74 15.73 6.74
CA ASN A 203 14.92 16.09 8.16
C ASN A 203 13.79 15.56 9.05
N GLY A 204 12.76 14.96 8.47
CA GLY A 204 11.57 14.54 9.17
C GLY A 204 11.09 13.12 8.82
N LEU A 205 11.99 12.26 8.28
CA LEU A 205 11.64 10.90 7.88
C LEU A 205 11.09 10.10 9.08
N GLY A 206 9.87 9.62 8.97
CA GLY A 206 9.22 8.83 10.00
C GLY A 206 8.76 9.61 11.25
N ARG A 207 9.03 10.91 11.35
CA ARG A 207 8.72 11.75 12.53
C ARG A 207 7.23 11.89 12.81
N GLY A 208 6.37 11.71 11.81
CA GLY A 208 4.93 11.90 11.96
C GLY A 208 4.50 13.36 12.02
N GLY A 209 3.36 13.58 12.66
CA GLY A 209 2.81 14.93 12.86
C GLY A 209 1.90 15.44 11.76
N ARG A 210 1.76 14.72 10.62
CA ARG A 210 0.79 15.09 9.59
C ARG A 210 -0.64 14.93 10.09
N VAL A 211 -1.41 16.01 10.01
CA VAL A 211 -2.82 16.03 10.41
C VAL A 211 -3.70 15.70 9.21
N PHE A 212 -4.60 14.75 9.39
CA PHE A 212 -5.63 14.40 8.42
C PHE A 212 -6.97 14.92 8.91
N SER A 213 -7.62 15.71 8.06
CA SER A 213 -8.96 16.21 8.34
C SER A 213 -9.93 15.05 8.56
N VAL A 214 -10.94 15.30 9.37
CA VAL A 214 -12.04 14.34 9.57
C VAL A 214 -12.71 14.08 8.22
N PRO A 215 -12.96 12.82 7.83
CA PRO A 215 -13.68 12.52 6.60
C PRO A 215 -15.05 13.19 6.56
N ALA A 216 -15.47 13.66 5.38
CA ALA A 216 -16.83 14.18 5.21
C ALA A 216 -17.85 13.10 5.61
N GLY A 217 -18.84 13.50 6.43
CA GLY A 217 -19.86 12.58 6.96
C GLY A 217 -19.51 11.88 8.28
N ALA A 218 -18.31 12.13 8.83
CA ALA A 218 -18.02 11.68 10.19
C ALA A 218 -18.89 12.45 11.20
N PRO A 219 -19.23 11.86 12.36
CA PRO A 219 -19.99 12.55 13.41
C PRO A 219 -19.33 13.87 13.81
N ASP A 220 -20.16 14.88 14.11
CA ASP A 220 -19.70 16.15 14.62
C ASP A 220 -18.81 15.96 15.87
N GLY A 221 -17.70 16.70 15.94
CA GLY A 221 -16.76 16.57 17.03
C GLY A 221 -15.78 15.39 16.91
N SER A 222 -15.79 14.64 15.82
CA SER A 222 -14.77 13.61 15.56
C SER A 222 -13.39 14.26 15.50
N PRO A 223 -12.40 13.79 16.28
CA PRO A 223 -11.08 14.40 16.27
C PRO A 223 -10.32 14.01 14.98
N ALA A 224 -9.54 14.95 14.47
CA ALA A 224 -8.59 14.71 13.39
C ALA A 224 -7.67 13.52 13.70
N SER A 225 -7.21 12.83 12.68
CA SER A 225 -6.18 11.81 12.79
C SER A 225 -4.80 12.46 12.62
N VAL A 226 -3.85 12.08 13.46
CA VAL A 226 -2.46 12.55 13.36
C VAL A 226 -1.56 11.36 13.13
N ALA A 227 -0.73 11.40 12.07
CA ALA A 227 0.23 10.34 11.80
C ALA A 227 1.25 10.26 12.95
N ALA A 228 1.43 9.06 13.48
CA ALA A 228 2.36 8.80 14.57
C ALA A 228 3.82 8.92 14.11
N ASN A 229 4.71 9.23 15.05
CA ASN A 229 6.14 9.04 14.87
C ASN A 229 6.45 7.53 14.83
N ILE A 230 7.05 7.07 13.74
CA ILE A 230 7.44 5.65 13.52
C ILE A 230 8.96 5.48 13.42
N THR A 231 9.72 6.46 13.92
CA THR A 231 11.17 6.37 14.03
C THR A 231 11.58 5.44 15.18
N SER A 232 12.86 5.10 15.24
CA SER A 232 13.43 4.33 16.35
C SER A 232 13.61 5.11 17.65
N ASP A 233 13.05 6.34 17.77
CA ASP A 233 13.08 7.07 19.03
C ASP A 233 12.32 6.27 20.12
N PRO A 234 12.94 6.04 21.31
CA PRO A 234 12.33 5.18 22.33
C PRO A 234 11.14 5.81 23.05
N THR A 235 10.98 7.13 22.98
CA THR A 235 9.97 7.89 23.70
C THR A 235 8.89 8.42 22.77
N ALA A 236 9.27 9.15 21.73
CA ALA A 236 8.35 9.77 20.79
C ALA A 236 7.93 8.83 19.64
N GLY A 237 8.80 7.87 19.31
CA GLY A 237 8.61 6.91 18.23
C GLY A 237 8.23 5.51 18.70
N ILE A 238 8.59 4.52 17.89
CA ILE A 238 8.33 3.09 18.15
C ILE A 238 9.54 2.35 18.73
N GLY A 239 10.65 3.05 19.02
CA GLY A 239 11.89 2.43 19.50
C GLY A 239 11.74 1.67 20.83
N GLY A 240 10.87 2.14 21.72
CA GLY A 240 10.55 1.48 22.98
C GLY A 240 9.46 0.42 22.90
N TRP A 241 8.89 0.13 21.71
CA TRP A 241 7.85 -0.87 21.51
C TRP A 241 8.46 -2.26 21.21
N SER A 242 7.82 -3.33 21.63
CA SER A 242 8.15 -4.67 21.14
C SER A 242 7.71 -4.86 19.68
N ASP A 243 8.30 -5.83 18.97
CA ASP A 243 7.90 -6.15 17.58
C ASP A 243 6.45 -6.61 17.51
N GLN A 244 5.96 -7.29 18.55
CA GLN A 244 4.57 -7.69 18.65
C GLN A 244 3.63 -6.48 18.76
N GLU A 245 3.99 -5.45 19.54
CA GLU A 245 3.20 -4.21 19.66
C GLU A 245 3.18 -3.44 18.34
N ILE A 246 4.32 -3.34 17.64
CA ILE A 246 4.41 -2.70 16.33
C ILE A 246 3.57 -3.48 15.31
N GLY A 247 3.73 -4.80 15.25
CA GLY A 247 2.96 -5.66 14.34
C GLY A 247 1.44 -5.55 14.59
N ARG A 248 1.02 -5.52 15.86
CA ARG A 248 -0.39 -5.31 16.22
C ARG A 248 -0.92 -3.95 15.78
N ALA A 249 -0.11 -2.90 15.90
CA ALA A 249 -0.49 -1.56 15.44
C ALA A 249 -0.63 -1.52 13.91
N ILE A 250 0.29 -2.11 13.17
CA ILE A 250 0.25 -2.15 11.70
C ILE A 250 -0.93 -3.00 11.22
N ALA A 251 -1.03 -4.27 11.67
CA ALA A 251 -1.98 -5.24 11.12
C ALA A 251 -3.38 -5.17 11.72
N HIS A 252 -3.53 -4.66 12.94
CA HIS A 252 -4.82 -4.66 13.63
C HIS A 252 -5.27 -3.28 14.12
N GLY A 253 -4.46 -2.24 13.89
CA GLY A 253 -4.81 -0.88 14.28
C GLY A 253 -4.91 -0.67 15.80
N ILE A 254 -4.18 -1.44 16.61
CA ILE A 254 -4.19 -1.33 18.06
C ILE A 254 -2.82 -0.87 18.54
N ALA A 255 -2.74 0.35 19.04
CA ALA A 255 -1.51 0.93 19.57
C ALA A 255 -1.04 0.23 20.87
N ARG A 256 0.18 0.54 21.31
CA ARG A 256 0.77 -0.03 22.55
C ARG A 256 -0.11 0.17 23.78
N ASP A 257 -0.71 1.34 23.90
CA ASP A 257 -1.61 1.72 25.01
C ASP A 257 -3.04 1.12 24.89
N GLY A 258 -3.31 0.29 23.88
CA GLY A 258 -4.59 -0.35 23.62
C GLY A 258 -5.61 0.49 22.85
N ARG A 259 -5.32 1.77 22.54
CA ARG A 259 -6.24 2.59 21.75
C ARG A 259 -6.30 2.11 20.29
N THR A 260 -7.47 2.25 19.68
CA THR A 260 -7.65 1.96 18.26
C THR A 260 -7.12 3.11 17.41
N LEU A 261 -6.31 2.79 16.39
CA LEU A 261 -5.83 3.74 15.39
C LEU A 261 -6.98 4.18 14.50
N LYS A 262 -6.84 5.36 13.89
CA LYS A 262 -7.89 5.96 13.05
C LYS A 262 -7.50 5.93 11.58
N PRO A 263 -8.50 5.89 10.67
CA PRO A 263 -8.24 6.19 9.27
C PRO A 263 -7.54 7.56 9.10
N PRO A 264 -6.71 7.73 8.08
CA PRO A 264 -6.55 6.87 6.90
C PRO A 264 -5.59 5.68 7.08
N MET A 265 -5.07 5.40 8.30
CA MET A 265 -4.22 4.22 8.52
C MET A 265 -4.93 2.95 8.05
N ALA A 266 -4.30 2.22 7.11
CA ALA A 266 -4.93 1.16 6.34
C ALA A 266 -4.85 -0.23 7.01
N TYR A 267 -4.90 -0.30 8.35
CA TYR A 267 -4.71 -1.54 9.12
C TYR A 267 -5.66 -2.67 8.69
N ALA A 268 -6.87 -2.37 8.23
CA ALA A 268 -7.80 -3.39 7.74
C ALA A 268 -7.26 -4.14 6.50
N PHE A 269 -6.45 -3.48 5.67
CA PHE A 269 -5.74 -4.10 4.54
C PHE A 269 -4.48 -4.80 5.01
N TYR A 270 -3.73 -4.19 5.91
CA TYR A 270 -2.49 -4.74 6.47
C TYR A 270 -2.71 -6.00 7.31
N ALA A 271 -3.95 -6.28 7.75
CA ALA A 271 -4.32 -7.56 8.38
C ALA A 271 -4.02 -8.79 7.49
N GLY A 272 -3.96 -8.60 6.17
CA GLY A 272 -3.60 -9.64 5.21
C GLY A 272 -2.10 -9.82 4.97
N LEU A 273 -1.21 -9.08 5.66
CA LEU A 273 0.24 -9.19 5.51
C LEU A 273 0.75 -10.59 5.90
N LYS A 274 1.61 -11.16 5.05
CA LYS A 274 2.39 -12.35 5.43
C LYS A 274 3.25 -12.01 6.64
N GLN A 275 3.35 -12.93 7.61
CA GLN A 275 4.12 -12.69 8.85
C GLN A 275 5.59 -12.35 8.58
N THR A 276 6.19 -12.98 7.56
CA THR A 276 7.56 -12.66 7.13
C THR A 276 7.69 -11.23 6.61
N ASP A 277 6.71 -10.74 5.85
CA ASP A 277 6.73 -9.38 5.32
C ASP A 277 6.55 -8.34 6.42
N LEU A 278 5.65 -8.61 7.37
CA LEU A 278 5.46 -7.76 8.54
C LEU A 278 6.73 -7.71 9.41
N ALA A 279 7.39 -8.84 9.62
CA ALA A 279 8.65 -8.90 10.37
C ALA A 279 9.77 -8.10 9.68
N ASP A 280 9.90 -8.21 8.37
CA ASP A 280 10.90 -7.46 7.60
C ASP A 280 10.61 -5.95 7.60
N MET A 281 9.33 -5.56 7.47
CA MET A 281 8.93 -4.15 7.60
C MET A 281 9.30 -3.60 8.98
N ILE A 282 9.08 -4.36 10.06
CA ILE A 282 9.48 -3.98 11.41
C ILE A 282 11.00 -3.87 11.53
N ALA A 283 11.74 -4.83 10.97
CA ALA A 283 13.21 -4.80 10.96
C ALA A 283 13.75 -3.51 10.31
N TYR A 284 13.16 -3.10 9.18
CA TYR A 284 13.52 -1.82 8.55
C TYR A 284 13.12 -0.62 9.42
N LEU A 285 11.91 -0.58 9.96
CA LEU A 285 11.44 0.55 10.78
C LEU A 285 12.33 0.77 12.02
N ARG A 286 12.93 -0.29 12.56
CA ARG A 286 13.93 -0.24 13.64
C ARG A 286 15.21 0.52 13.24
N THR A 287 15.52 0.62 11.95
CA THR A 287 16.70 1.33 11.43
C THR A 287 16.45 2.79 11.10
N VAL A 288 15.18 3.23 11.09
CA VAL A 288 14.83 4.63 10.84
C VAL A 288 15.41 5.50 11.96
N PRO A 289 16.26 6.51 11.65
CA PRO A 289 16.93 7.31 12.67
C PRO A 289 15.96 7.93 13.67
N PRO A 290 16.29 7.98 14.97
CA PRO A 290 15.42 8.54 16.00
C PRO A 290 15.21 10.04 15.78
N LEU A 291 13.95 10.47 15.78
CA LEU A 291 13.54 11.87 15.69
C LEU A 291 12.41 12.14 16.70
N GLN A 292 12.46 13.31 17.35
CA GLN A 292 11.43 13.78 18.29
C GLN A 292 10.46 14.75 17.64
#